data_f2874f25a6515a2f85dba15fa42c1eee
#
_entry.id   f2874f25a6515a2f85dba15fa42c1eee
#
_cell.length_a   1.000
_cell.length_b   1.000
_cell.length_c   1.000
_cell.angle_alpha   90.00
_cell.angle_beta   90.00
_cell.angle_gamma   90.00
#
_symmetry.space_group_name_H-M   'P 1'
#
loop_
_entity.id
_entity.type
_entity.pdbx_description
1 polymer ?
#
loop_
_entity_poly.entity_id
_entity_poly.type
_entity_poly.pdbx_seq_one_letter_code
_entity_poly.pdbx_strand_id
1 'polypeptide(L)'
;MATMMDSVPVFRERLLTIGVDAASLTLLTTAGVNTLSKLAFCANYNPNMPDDTNLVEFFKEKIMKPSVAAGVLVPDLPAGLLASLRQGFFEAHTMMLAELKSRIERGDEDKPRKVPTLELAARLEDQRRRITGVDISGPIQPAFCLIDAVSQQKDEGILKYLSAESFPSRDDELQIGKKVIVSDVSTDLMVRQALQRRSLAYDQLGIMSYAVLESWISWLFVQPSRVPPDTFAYITMQQVLQADKQVFVFMSEKCRTGLTMTNLGIYPAEAALLEAKSDPMVMAILQPLPKRSSPTVAKAKATIAKPKHEARTKVKSKGKGKGEGKERGPAMPKELQGMHSKNEKGEPLCYGYNLNTCIKCAPGSKCDKGLHICAKCLGVHSQMDCH
;
A
#
# COMPACT_ATOMS: atom_id res chain seq x y z
N MET A 1 2.15 -21.51 -3.00
CA MET A 1 1.74 -20.62 -1.90
C MET A 1 2.75 -20.74 -0.76
N ALA A 2 3.37 -19.63 -0.34
CA ALA A 2 4.25 -19.63 0.82
C ALA A 2 3.41 -19.76 2.10
N THR A 3 3.74 -20.69 2.97
CA THR A 3 3.06 -20.89 4.25
C THR A 3 3.88 -20.27 5.38
N MET A 4 3.30 -20.14 6.57
CA MET A 4 4.05 -19.79 7.79
C MET A 4 5.26 -20.73 7.97
N MET A 5 5.11 -21.99 7.54
CA MET A 5 6.16 -22.99 7.59
C MET A 5 7.35 -22.69 6.68
N ASP A 6 7.15 -21.90 5.61
CA ASP A 6 8.19 -21.50 4.65
C ASP A 6 8.77 -20.10 4.97
N SER A 7 8.35 -19.50 6.08
CA SER A 7 8.82 -18.19 6.52
C SER A 7 10.15 -18.26 7.25
N VAL A 8 11.21 -17.66 6.68
CA VAL A 8 12.54 -17.58 7.30
C VAL A 8 12.52 -16.83 8.65
N PRO A 9 11.82 -15.67 8.77
CA PRO A 9 11.68 -14.99 10.06
C PRO A 9 11.04 -15.85 11.15
N VAL A 10 9.96 -16.57 10.83
CA VAL A 10 9.28 -17.46 11.80
C VAL A 10 10.23 -18.58 12.27
N PHE A 11 10.97 -19.20 11.35
CA PHE A 11 11.97 -20.21 11.67
C PHE A 11 13.01 -19.66 12.66
N ARG A 12 13.59 -18.49 12.35
CA ARG A 12 14.60 -17.85 13.19
C ARG A 12 14.08 -17.55 14.59
N GLU A 13 12.95 -16.86 14.69
CA GLU A 13 12.34 -16.49 15.97
C GLU A 13 12.00 -17.72 16.82
N ARG A 14 11.46 -18.75 16.19
CA ARG A 14 11.08 -19.96 16.93
C ARG A 14 12.29 -20.68 17.50
N LEU A 15 13.34 -20.88 16.69
CA LEU A 15 14.55 -21.57 17.16
C LEU A 15 15.28 -20.78 18.26
N LEU A 16 15.36 -19.45 18.15
CA LEU A 16 15.89 -18.61 19.21
C LEU A 16 15.07 -18.73 20.51
N THR A 17 13.75 -18.72 20.41
CA THR A 17 12.84 -18.85 21.57
C THR A 17 13.01 -20.18 22.32
N ILE A 18 13.25 -21.27 21.61
CA ILE A 18 13.47 -22.59 22.23
C ILE A 18 14.92 -22.81 22.68
N GLY A 19 15.79 -21.80 22.54
CA GLY A 19 17.15 -21.83 23.09
C GLY A 19 18.25 -22.32 22.14
N VAL A 20 18.00 -22.32 20.83
CA VAL A 20 19.10 -22.51 19.83
C VAL A 20 19.88 -21.20 19.73
N ASP A 21 21.18 -21.25 19.91
CA ASP A 21 22.05 -20.07 19.84
C ASP A 21 22.18 -19.53 18.40
N ALA A 22 22.50 -18.23 18.29
CA ALA A 22 22.59 -17.54 17.00
C ALA A 22 23.66 -18.10 16.06
N ALA A 23 24.76 -18.65 16.60
CA ALA A 23 25.83 -19.24 15.80
C ALA A 23 25.37 -20.56 15.16
N SER A 24 24.77 -21.46 15.94
CA SER A 24 24.17 -22.71 15.45
C SER A 24 23.05 -22.44 14.43
N LEU A 25 22.23 -21.45 14.66
CA LEU A 25 21.18 -21.03 13.73
C LEU A 25 21.75 -20.54 12.39
N THR A 26 22.85 -19.78 12.43
CA THR A 26 23.55 -19.33 11.22
C THR A 26 24.10 -20.49 10.42
N LEU A 27 24.68 -21.46 11.08
CA LEU A 27 25.22 -22.68 10.44
C LEU A 27 24.11 -23.51 9.77
N LEU A 28 22.96 -23.70 10.45
CA LEU A 28 21.78 -24.34 9.84
C LEU A 28 21.28 -23.60 8.61
N THR A 29 21.18 -22.29 8.71
CA THR A 29 20.74 -21.44 7.59
C THR A 29 21.69 -21.54 6.39
N THR A 30 23.01 -21.51 6.64
CA THR A 30 24.04 -21.69 5.62
C THR A 30 24.01 -23.09 5.01
N ALA A 31 23.65 -24.11 5.79
CA ALA A 31 23.44 -25.48 5.31
C ALA A 31 22.11 -25.63 4.51
N GLY A 32 21.33 -24.55 4.32
CA GLY A 32 20.10 -24.55 3.55
C GLY A 32 18.83 -24.84 4.38
N VAL A 33 18.94 -25.13 5.69
CA VAL A 33 17.81 -25.32 6.60
C VAL A 33 17.44 -23.98 7.21
N ASN A 34 16.59 -23.24 6.52
CA ASN A 34 16.22 -21.87 6.87
C ASN A 34 14.71 -21.66 7.03
N THR A 35 13.91 -22.71 7.02
CA THR A 35 12.45 -22.69 7.23
C THR A 35 12.02 -23.89 8.07
N LEU A 36 10.86 -23.79 8.72
CA LEU A 36 10.28 -24.92 9.47
C LEU A 36 9.96 -26.10 8.56
N SER A 37 9.47 -25.86 7.34
CA SER A 37 9.26 -26.91 6.33
C SER A 37 10.55 -27.69 6.07
N LYS A 38 11.66 -27.02 5.84
CA LYS A 38 12.95 -27.69 5.58
C LYS A 38 13.50 -28.39 6.82
N LEU A 39 13.27 -27.82 8.01
CA LEU A 39 13.65 -28.47 9.26
C LEU A 39 12.85 -29.76 9.46
N ALA A 40 11.53 -29.76 9.17
CA ALA A 40 10.67 -30.93 9.31
C ALA A 40 11.12 -32.15 8.49
N PHE A 41 11.88 -31.92 7.42
CA PHE A 41 12.35 -32.97 6.50
C PHE A 41 13.87 -32.98 6.31
N CYS A 42 14.63 -32.39 7.24
CA CYS A 42 16.08 -32.24 7.09
C CYS A 42 16.86 -33.56 7.30
N ALA A 43 16.26 -34.54 7.95
CA ALA A 43 16.84 -35.84 8.22
C ALA A 43 15.85 -36.97 7.96
N ASN A 44 16.34 -38.15 7.62
CA ASN A 44 15.49 -39.34 7.49
C ASN A 44 15.13 -39.90 8.87
N TYR A 45 14.25 -39.18 9.56
CA TYR A 45 13.78 -39.52 10.91
C TYR A 45 12.29 -39.19 11.03
N ASN A 46 11.54 -40.09 11.71
CA ASN A 46 10.16 -39.87 12.06
C ASN A 46 10.04 -39.79 13.59
N PRO A 47 9.42 -38.74 14.17
CA PRO A 47 9.25 -38.59 15.62
C PRO A 47 8.54 -39.75 16.34
N ASN A 48 7.84 -40.62 15.63
CA ASN A 48 7.21 -41.82 16.19
C ASN A 48 8.21 -43.01 16.34
N MET A 49 9.42 -42.88 15.85
CA MET A 49 10.44 -43.91 15.96
C MET A 49 11.33 -43.64 17.20
N PRO A 50 11.73 -44.68 17.95
CA PRO A 50 12.57 -44.49 19.15
C PRO A 50 14.00 -44.10 18.83
N ASP A 51 14.51 -44.41 17.65
CA ASP A 51 15.90 -44.15 17.21
C ASP A 51 15.98 -42.83 16.43
N ASP A 52 16.63 -41.85 17.03
CA ASP A 52 16.88 -40.52 16.43
C ASP A 52 18.33 -40.30 15.96
N THR A 53 19.11 -41.38 15.83
CA THR A 53 20.52 -41.34 15.44
C THR A 53 20.73 -40.50 14.17
N ASN A 54 19.92 -40.71 13.14
CA ASN A 54 20.01 -39.97 11.86
C ASN A 54 19.81 -38.46 12.06
N LEU A 55 18.92 -38.04 12.96
CA LEU A 55 18.68 -36.61 13.26
C LEU A 55 19.88 -36.02 14.02
N VAL A 56 20.41 -36.74 15.00
CA VAL A 56 21.58 -36.32 15.79
C VAL A 56 22.81 -36.18 14.89
N GLU A 57 23.05 -37.16 14.02
CA GLU A 57 24.16 -37.14 13.07
C GLU A 57 24.04 -35.96 12.09
N PHE A 58 22.84 -35.71 11.59
CA PHE A 58 22.57 -34.54 10.72
C PHE A 58 22.96 -33.23 11.43
N PHE A 59 22.48 -32.98 12.64
CA PHE A 59 22.82 -31.77 13.37
C PHE A 59 24.33 -31.70 13.73
N LYS A 60 24.94 -32.81 14.08
CA LYS A 60 26.38 -32.90 14.35
C LYS A 60 27.17 -32.53 13.09
N GLU A 61 26.78 -33.03 11.93
CA GLU A 61 27.45 -32.73 10.65
C GLU A 61 27.28 -31.24 10.27
N LYS A 62 26.09 -30.66 10.43
CA LYS A 62 25.83 -29.30 9.98
C LYS A 62 26.25 -28.19 10.94
N ILE A 63 26.32 -28.49 12.26
CA ILE A 63 26.62 -27.49 13.29
C ILE A 63 28.06 -27.66 13.80
N MET A 64 28.50 -28.89 14.11
CA MET A 64 29.79 -29.10 14.76
C MET A 64 30.92 -29.26 13.75
N LYS A 65 30.70 -30.01 12.67
CA LYS A 65 31.75 -30.32 11.66
C LYS A 65 32.37 -29.07 11.00
N PRO A 66 31.62 -27.98 10.68
CA PRO A 66 32.25 -26.79 10.08
C PRO A 66 33.31 -26.12 10.98
N SER A 67 33.22 -26.31 12.28
CA SER A 67 34.12 -25.70 13.26
C SER A 67 35.36 -26.56 13.57
N VAL A 68 35.49 -27.76 12.97
CA VAL A 68 36.54 -28.74 13.29
C VAL A 68 37.50 -28.92 12.11
N ALA A 69 38.79 -28.93 12.36
CA ALA A 69 39.79 -29.15 11.34
C ALA A 69 39.68 -30.54 10.69
N ALA A 70 40.06 -30.64 9.43
CA ALA A 70 40.03 -31.93 8.70
C ALA A 70 40.83 -33.03 9.41
N GLY A 71 40.20 -34.18 9.63
CA GLY A 71 40.82 -35.34 10.28
C GLY A 71 40.68 -35.37 11.80
N VAL A 72 40.04 -34.38 12.43
CA VAL A 72 39.75 -34.39 13.87
C VAL A 72 38.35 -34.95 14.13
N LEU A 73 38.22 -35.70 15.22
CA LEU A 73 36.92 -36.26 15.62
C LEU A 73 35.93 -35.12 15.94
N VAL A 74 34.77 -35.14 15.32
CA VAL A 74 33.72 -34.12 15.55
C VAL A 74 33.14 -34.33 16.94
N PRO A 75 33.19 -33.33 17.84
CA PRO A 75 32.64 -33.46 19.19
C PRO A 75 31.11 -33.62 19.17
N ASP A 76 30.58 -34.16 20.26
CA ASP A 76 29.14 -34.30 20.43
C ASP A 76 28.48 -32.95 20.66
N LEU A 77 27.21 -32.83 20.26
CA LEU A 77 26.41 -31.65 20.51
C LEU A 77 26.21 -31.47 22.03
N PRO A 78 26.30 -30.23 22.56
CA PRO A 78 25.92 -29.96 23.93
C PRO A 78 24.48 -30.43 24.19
N ALA A 79 24.24 -31.09 25.33
CA ALA A 79 22.95 -31.71 25.63
C ALA A 79 21.77 -30.72 25.58
N GLY A 80 21.96 -29.47 26.06
CA GLY A 80 20.94 -28.42 26.00
C GLY A 80 20.62 -28.01 24.56
N LEU A 81 21.64 -27.81 23.71
CA LEU A 81 21.44 -27.51 22.30
C LEU A 81 20.74 -28.65 21.57
N LEU A 82 21.14 -29.88 21.81
CA LEU A 82 20.50 -31.05 21.22
C LEU A 82 19.01 -31.15 21.61
N ALA A 83 18.68 -30.89 22.88
CA ALA A 83 17.30 -30.88 23.35
C ALA A 83 16.47 -29.81 22.63
N SER A 84 17.00 -28.61 22.48
CA SER A 84 16.33 -27.51 21.74
C SER A 84 16.14 -27.86 20.27
N LEU A 85 17.13 -28.45 19.61
CA LEU A 85 17.05 -28.89 18.21
C LEU A 85 16.03 -30.02 18.01
N ARG A 86 15.97 -30.98 18.94
CA ARG A 86 14.92 -32.03 18.93
C ARG A 86 13.54 -31.44 19.09
N GLN A 87 13.37 -30.52 20.03
CA GLN A 87 12.09 -29.83 20.21
C GLN A 87 11.69 -29.09 18.93
N GLY A 88 12.59 -28.30 18.34
CA GLY A 88 12.34 -27.56 17.11
C GLY A 88 11.95 -28.47 15.94
N PHE A 89 12.65 -29.59 15.76
CA PHE A 89 12.33 -30.60 14.75
C PHE A 89 10.94 -31.20 14.97
N PHE A 90 10.64 -31.63 16.19
CA PHE A 90 9.37 -32.24 16.54
C PHE A 90 8.20 -31.28 16.31
N GLU A 91 8.33 -30.04 16.75
CA GLU A 91 7.31 -28.99 16.50
C GLU A 91 7.12 -28.73 14.99
N ALA A 92 8.22 -28.55 14.24
CA ALA A 92 8.18 -28.32 12.81
C ALA A 92 7.50 -29.47 12.05
N HIS A 93 7.85 -30.71 12.39
CA HIS A 93 7.26 -31.90 11.79
C HIS A 93 5.75 -32.01 12.07
N THR A 94 5.34 -31.80 13.32
CA THR A 94 3.93 -31.84 13.74
C THR A 94 3.11 -30.76 13.05
N MET A 95 3.62 -29.54 13.02
CA MET A 95 2.96 -28.41 12.35
C MET A 95 2.84 -28.64 10.85
N MET A 96 3.87 -29.19 10.20
CA MET A 96 3.86 -29.49 8.78
C MET A 96 2.83 -30.56 8.42
N LEU A 97 2.70 -31.61 9.22
CA LEU A 97 1.67 -32.63 9.03
C LEU A 97 0.27 -32.04 9.19
N ALA A 98 0.04 -31.19 10.19
CA ALA A 98 -1.24 -30.51 10.39
C ALA A 98 -1.57 -29.57 9.22
N GLU A 99 -0.59 -28.85 8.69
CA GLU A 99 -0.78 -27.98 7.53
C GLU A 99 -1.11 -28.78 6.26
N LEU A 100 -0.41 -29.88 6.00
CA LEU A 100 -0.67 -30.76 4.85
C LEU A 100 -2.07 -31.37 4.94
N LYS A 101 -2.47 -31.85 6.13
CA LYS A 101 -3.80 -32.37 6.37
C LYS A 101 -4.88 -31.31 6.13
N SER A 102 -4.68 -30.11 6.66
CA SER A 102 -5.58 -28.97 6.47
C SER A 102 -5.76 -28.58 5.01
N ARG A 103 -4.67 -28.65 4.20
CA ARG A 103 -4.75 -28.38 2.75
C ARG A 103 -5.56 -29.42 2.00
N ILE A 104 -5.40 -30.70 2.36
CA ILE A 104 -6.18 -31.80 1.74
C ILE A 104 -7.66 -31.68 2.07
N GLU A 105 -8.00 -31.34 3.33
CA GLU A 105 -9.38 -31.26 3.81
C GLU A 105 -10.14 -30.03 3.30
N ARG A 106 -9.46 -28.89 3.12
CA ARG A 106 -10.14 -27.61 2.75
C ARG A 106 -10.45 -27.46 1.27
N GLY A 107 -9.81 -28.20 0.38
CA GLY A 107 -9.88 -27.94 -1.05
C GLY A 107 -9.32 -26.52 -1.40
N ASP A 108 -9.22 -26.20 -2.68
CA ASP A 108 -8.82 -24.87 -3.17
C ASP A 108 -9.96 -23.84 -2.96
N GLU A 109 -10.24 -23.41 -1.74
CA GLU A 109 -11.06 -22.22 -1.53
C GLU A 109 -10.23 -20.97 -1.86
N ASP A 110 -10.63 -20.27 -2.92
CA ASP A 110 -10.05 -19.02 -3.48
C ASP A 110 -10.16 -17.79 -2.55
N LYS A 111 -10.15 -17.97 -1.25
CA LYS A 111 -10.14 -16.82 -0.32
C LYS A 111 -8.76 -16.23 -0.19
N PRO A 112 -8.60 -14.89 -0.34
CA PRO A 112 -7.32 -14.23 -0.13
C PRO A 112 -6.80 -14.56 1.26
N ARG A 113 -5.60 -15.12 1.32
CA ARG A 113 -4.97 -15.58 2.55
C ARG A 113 -4.52 -14.37 3.36
N LYS A 114 -4.97 -14.30 4.63
CA LYS A 114 -4.40 -13.36 5.59
C LYS A 114 -3.12 -13.94 6.19
N VAL A 115 -2.10 -13.09 6.35
CA VAL A 115 -0.86 -13.48 7.00
C VAL A 115 -1.14 -13.74 8.50
N PRO A 116 -0.77 -14.90 9.06
CA PRO A 116 -0.99 -15.18 10.49
C PRO A 116 -0.32 -14.14 11.40
N THR A 117 -0.98 -13.79 12.50
CA THR A 117 -0.47 -12.78 13.45
C THR A 117 0.93 -13.11 13.99
N LEU A 118 1.20 -14.37 14.24
CA LEU A 118 2.52 -14.84 14.68
C LEU A 118 3.59 -14.58 13.60
N GLU A 119 3.26 -14.80 12.34
CA GLU A 119 4.17 -14.54 11.22
C GLU A 119 4.42 -13.03 11.06
N LEU A 120 3.39 -12.19 11.20
CA LEU A 120 3.52 -10.73 11.18
C LEU A 120 4.45 -10.24 12.27
N ALA A 121 4.31 -10.75 13.51
CA ALA A 121 5.18 -10.40 14.62
C ALA A 121 6.63 -10.81 14.37
N ALA A 122 6.86 -12.05 13.91
CA ALA A 122 8.20 -12.56 13.61
C ALA A 122 8.88 -11.76 12.48
N ARG A 123 8.14 -11.41 11.43
CA ARG A 123 8.66 -10.60 10.32
C ARG A 123 9.02 -9.19 10.76
N LEU A 124 8.19 -8.58 11.62
CA LEU A 124 8.44 -7.24 12.16
C LEU A 124 9.71 -7.24 13.03
N GLU A 125 9.86 -8.21 13.92
CA GLU A 125 11.06 -8.32 14.77
C GLU A 125 12.33 -8.59 13.96
N ASP A 126 12.27 -9.47 12.96
CA ASP A 126 13.38 -9.68 12.04
C ASP A 126 13.75 -8.40 11.28
N GLN A 127 12.76 -7.64 10.81
CA GLN A 127 12.97 -6.38 10.12
C GLN A 127 13.61 -5.32 11.03
N ARG A 128 13.14 -5.19 12.27
CA ARG A 128 13.74 -4.26 13.26
C ARG A 128 15.20 -4.56 13.54
N ARG A 129 15.58 -5.85 13.54
CA ARG A 129 17.00 -6.25 13.71
C ARG A 129 17.86 -5.94 12.49
N ARG A 130 17.29 -6.08 11.29
CA ARG A 130 18.03 -5.86 10.03
C ARG A 130 18.16 -4.39 9.66
N ILE A 131 17.10 -3.61 9.87
CA ILE A 131 17.05 -2.18 9.52
C ILE A 131 17.40 -1.38 10.75
N THR A 132 18.68 -1.00 10.87
CA THR A 132 19.15 -0.12 11.93
C THR A 132 18.91 1.34 11.59
N GLY A 133 18.60 2.16 12.59
CA GLY A 133 18.43 3.61 12.42
C GLY A 133 17.03 4.06 11.97
N VAL A 134 16.08 3.16 11.80
CA VAL A 134 14.66 3.46 11.53
C VAL A 134 13.83 2.92 12.68
N ASP A 135 13.08 3.81 13.34
CA ASP A 135 12.08 3.39 14.31
C ASP A 135 10.81 2.94 13.58
N ILE A 136 10.60 1.61 13.52
CA ILE A 136 9.44 1.00 12.87
C ILE A 136 8.31 0.91 13.91
N SER A 137 7.73 2.07 14.24
CA SER A 137 6.62 2.21 15.19
C SER A 137 5.64 3.30 14.74
N GLY A 138 4.46 3.35 15.36
CA GLY A 138 3.47 4.39 15.15
C GLY A 138 3.12 4.65 13.68
N PRO A 139 3.25 5.91 13.21
CA PRO A 139 2.83 6.30 11.87
C PRO A 139 3.67 5.71 10.73
N ILE A 140 4.84 5.11 11.05
CA ILE A 140 5.73 4.49 10.04
C ILE A 140 5.48 3.00 9.94
N GLN A 141 4.95 2.35 10.97
CA GLN A 141 4.67 0.92 10.93
C GLN A 141 3.54 0.61 9.93
N PRO A 142 3.76 -0.31 8.97
CA PRO A 142 2.71 -0.73 8.03
C PRO A 142 1.53 -1.39 8.76
N ALA A 143 0.31 -1.10 8.32
CA ALA A 143 -0.89 -1.82 8.76
C ALA A 143 -0.87 -3.28 8.32
N PHE A 144 -1.54 -4.15 9.05
CA PHE A 144 -1.62 -5.57 8.69
C PHE A 144 -2.38 -5.78 7.37
N CYS A 145 -3.43 -5.00 7.12
CA CYS A 145 -4.15 -5.04 5.85
C CYS A 145 -3.26 -4.68 4.65
N LEU A 146 -2.28 -3.79 4.81
CA LEU A 146 -1.30 -3.50 3.77
C LEU A 146 -0.37 -4.70 3.53
N ILE A 147 0.11 -5.35 4.59
CA ILE A 147 0.98 -6.53 4.48
C ILE A 147 0.21 -7.67 3.81
N ASP A 148 -1.07 -7.87 4.14
CA ASP A 148 -1.94 -8.86 3.47
C ASP A 148 -2.07 -8.57 1.96
N ALA A 149 -2.31 -7.31 1.57
CA ALA A 149 -2.42 -6.92 0.17
C ALA A 149 -1.11 -7.14 -0.62
N VAL A 150 0.04 -6.86 0.00
CA VAL A 150 1.36 -7.10 -0.62
C VAL A 150 1.68 -8.61 -0.64
N SER A 151 1.27 -9.37 0.39
CA SER A 151 1.41 -10.84 0.41
C SER A 151 0.65 -11.48 -0.74
N GLN A 152 -0.55 -11.00 -1.01
CA GLN A 152 -1.33 -11.47 -2.15
C GLN A 152 -0.62 -11.22 -3.49
N GLN A 153 0.02 -10.05 -3.68
CA GLN A 153 0.81 -9.78 -4.89
C GLN A 153 1.98 -10.77 -5.04
N LYS A 154 2.63 -11.10 -3.92
CA LYS A 154 3.72 -12.09 -3.91
C LYS A 154 3.23 -13.49 -4.26
N ASP A 155 2.09 -13.91 -3.72
CA ASP A 155 1.50 -15.23 -3.98
C ASP A 155 1.01 -15.34 -5.44
N GLU A 156 0.45 -14.27 -5.99
CA GLU A 156 0.07 -14.18 -7.40
C GLU A 156 1.29 -14.06 -8.34
N GLY A 157 2.45 -13.68 -7.82
CA GLY A 157 3.65 -13.39 -8.61
C GLY A 157 3.55 -12.13 -9.46
N ILE A 158 2.58 -11.25 -9.18
CA ILE A 158 2.26 -10.06 -9.98
C ILE A 158 2.43 -8.81 -9.13
N LEU A 159 3.34 -7.93 -9.54
CA LEU A 159 3.50 -6.62 -8.91
C LEU A 159 2.41 -5.67 -9.42
N LYS A 160 1.56 -5.18 -8.50
CA LYS A 160 0.48 -4.22 -8.79
C LYS A 160 0.80 -2.87 -8.15
N TYR A 161 0.57 -1.78 -8.90
CA TYR A 161 0.64 -0.45 -8.32
C TYR A 161 -0.51 -0.26 -7.32
N LEU A 162 -0.15 0.21 -6.13
CA LEU A 162 -1.08 0.70 -5.13
C LEU A 162 -0.85 2.20 -4.95
N SER A 163 -1.91 2.99 -4.83
CA SER A 163 -1.78 4.44 -4.60
C SER A 163 -1.27 4.73 -3.18
N ALA A 164 -0.69 5.90 -2.94
CA ALA A 164 -0.19 6.29 -1.63
C ALA A 164 -1.27 6.24 -0.52
N GLU A 165 -2.52 6.48 -0.87
CA GLU A 165 -3.68 6.36 0.02
C GLU A 165 -3.92 4.92 0.51
N SER A 166 -3.42 3.92 -0.21
CA SER A 166 -3.56 2.50 0.10
C SER A 166 -2.51 1.99 1.10
N PHE A 167 -1.69 2.88 1.68
CA PHE A 167 -0.61 2.52 2.60
C PHE A 167 -0.89 3.02 4.04
N PRO A 168 -1.94 2.52 4.72
CA PRO A 168 -2.26 2.92 6.08
C PRO A 168 -1.17 2.51 7.07
N SER A 169 -1.10 3.25 8.18
CA SER A 169 -0.29 2.89 9.32
C SER A 169 -1.00 1.89 10.23
N ARG A 170 -0.24 1.25 11.12
CA ARG A 170 -0.82 0.41 12.17
C ARG A 170 -1.72 1.20 13.11
N ASP A 171 -1.39 2.46 13.37
CA ASP A 171 -2.20 3.35 14.20
C ASP A 171 -3.55 3.65 13.53
N ASP A 172 -3.58 3.92 12.22
CA ASP A 172 -4.84 4.12 11.47
C ASP A 172 -5.72 2.86 11.56
N GLU A 173 -5.12 1.68 11.43
CA GLU A 173 -5.84 0.40 11.51
C GLU A 173 -6.46 0.16 12.90
N LEU A 174 -5.76 0.55 13.97
CA LEU A 174 -6.25 0.41 15.33
C LEU A 174 -7.39 1.39 15.66
N GLN A 175 -7.35 2.61 15.08
CA GLN A 175 -8.35 3.65 15.35
C GLN A 175 -9.67 3.43 14.59
N ILE A 176 -9.63 2.91 13.37
CA ILE A 176 -10.80 2.89 12.47
C ILE A 176 -11.59 1.56 12.54
N GLY A 177 -10.98 0.49 13.06
CA GLY A 177 -11.61 -0.82 13.14
C GLY A 177 -11.82 -1.46 11.75
N LYS A 178 -13.02 -2.05 11.48
CA LYS A 178 -13.29 -2.87 10.29
C LYS A 178 -13.62 -2.11 9.00
N LYS A 179 -13.54 -0.77 8.96
CA LYS A 179 -13.80 0.01 7.73
C LYS A 179 -12.58 -0.01 6.80
N VAL A 180 -12.81 0.30 5.52
CA VAL A 180 -11.72 0.52 4.57
C VAL A 180 -10.85 1.64 5.09
N ILE A 181 -9.58 1.33 5.35
CA ILE A 181 -8.62 2.25 5.94
C ILE A 181 -7.89 2.92 4.77
N VAL A 182 -7.99 4.24 4.72
CA VAL A 182 -7.31 5.07 3.73
C VAL A 182 -6.30 5.94 4.46
N SER A 183 -5.07 5.97 3.98
CA SER A 183 -4.02 6.82 4.53
C SER A 183 -4.27 8.29 4.18
N ASP A 184 -4.03 9.20 5.12
CA ASP A 184 -3.99 10.62 4.83
C ASP A 184 -2.72 10.95 4.02
N VAL A 185 -2.92 11.62 2.89
CA VAL A 185 -1.88 12.05 1.94
C VAL A 185 -1.98 13.54 1.64
N SER A 186 -2.53 14.32 2.57
CA SER A 186 -2.80 15.76 2.39
C SER A 186 -1.52 16.60 2.33
N THR A 187 -0.41 16.11 2.88
CA THR A 187 0.89 16.81 2.88
C THR A 187 2.00 15.96 2.28
N ASP A 188 3.05 16.61 1.79
CA ASP A 188 4.23 15.91 1.24
C ASP A 188 4.88 14.96 2.25
N LEU A 189 4.87 15.33 3.55
CA LEU A 189 5.37 14.48 4.61
C LEU A 189 4.53 13.21 4.76
N MET A 190 3.20 13.34 4.75
CA MET A 190 2.28 12.19 4.85
C MET A 190 2.40 11.27 3.64
N VAL A 191 2.55 11.84 2.44
CA VAL A 191 2.86 11.06 1.23
C VAL A 191 4.17 10.29 1.40
N ARG A 192 5.23 10.95 1.88
CA ARG A 192 6.52 10.29 2.13
C ARG A 192 6.40 9.14 3.13
N GLN A 193 5.71 9.35 4.24
CA GLN A 193 5.47 8.33 5.25
C GLN A 193 4.66 7.15 4.68
N ALA A 194 3.63 7.43 3.86
CA ALA A 194 2.86 6.40 3.18
C ALA A 194 3.76 5.54 2.25
N LEU A 195 4.60 6.15 1.44
CA LEU A 195 5.54 5.43 0.58
C LEU A 195 6.59 4.66 1.39
N GLN A 196 7.02 5.18 2.55
CA GLN A 196 7.93 4.49 3.45
C GLN A 196 7.29 3.24 4.06
N ARG A 197 6.00 3.30 4.46
CA ARG A 197 5.23 2.11 4.89
C ARG A 197 5.17 1.06 3.79
N ARG A 198 4.97 1.48 2.52
CA ARG A 198 5.07 0.57 1.38
C ARG A 198 6.42 -0.13 1.34
N SER A 199 7.51 0.62 1.46
CA SER A 199 8.87 0.07 1.42
C SER A 199 9.10 -0.97 2.51
N LEU A 200 8.61 -0.70 3.72
CA LEU A 200 8.68 -1.64 4.85
C LEU A 200 7.84 -2.89 4.60
N ALA A 201 6.63 -2.76 4.03
CA ALA A 201 5.78 -3.92 3.71
C ALA A 201 6.41 -4.84 2.64
N TYR A 202 7.01 -4.26 1.59
CA TYR A 202 7.71 -5.03 0.56
C TYR A 202 8.96 -5.73 1.10
N ASP A 203 9.71 -5.08 1.99
CA ASP A 203 10.87 -5.67 2.65
C ASP A 203 10.47 -6.82 3.60
N GLN A 204 9.42 -6.66 4.41
CA GLN A 204 8.92 -7.72 5.29
C GLN A 204 8.54 -8.99 4.53
N LEU A 205 8.02 -8.84 3.33
CA LEU A 205 7.59 -9.96 2.50
C LEU A 205 8.71 -10.47 1.58
N GLY A 206 9.89 -9.84 1.58
CA GLY A 206 11.02 -10.24 0.77
C GLY A 206 10.73 -10.17 -0.72
N ILE A 207 10.10 -9.08 -1.17
CA ILE A 207 9.90 -8.74 -2.58
C ILE A 207 11.01 -7.78 -3.03
N MET A 208 11.41 -6.87 -2.14
CA MET A 208 12.39 -5.82 -2.41
C MET A 208 12.93 -5.28 -1.09
N SER A 209 14.22 -4.94 -1.01
CA SER A 209 14.78 -4.40 0.22
C SER A 209 14.32 -2.96 0.49
N TYR A 210 14.18 -2.65 1.78
CA TYR A 210 13.84 -1.31 2.24
C TYR A 210 14.80 -0.24 1.70
N ALA A 211 16.11 -0.52 1.74
CA ALA A 211 17.15 0.43 1.34
C ALA A 211 17.02 0.87 -0.12
N VAL A 212 16.70 -0.05 -1.03
CA VAL A 212 16.55 0.24 -2.46
C VAL A 212 15.31 1.10 -2.71
N LEU A 213 14.18 0.77 -2.08
CA LEU A 213 12.96 1.57 -2.19
C LEU A 213 13.09 2.94 -1.54
N GLU A 214 13.72 3.05 -0.37
CA GLU A 214 13.96 4.34 0.29
C GLU A 214 14.91 5.24 -0.52
N SER A 215 15.91 4.66 -1.18
CA SER A 215 16.75 5.39 -2.14
C SER A 215 15.93 5.94 -3.31
N TRP A 216 14.96 5.18 -3.82
CA TRP A 216 14.04 5.64 -4.85
C TRP A 216 13.16 6.79 -4.36
N ILE A 217 12.50 6.62 -3.20
CA ILE A 217 11.64 7.65 -2.61
C ILE A 217 12.44 8.93 -2.35
N SER A 218 13.61 8.83 -1.77
CA SER A 218 14.48 9.97 -1.50
C SER A 218 14.86 10.70 -2.80
N TRP A 219 15.18 9.96 -3.85
CA TRP A 219 15.45 10.55 -5.16
C TRP A 219 14.22 11.26 -5.75
N LEU A 220 13.03 10.70 -5.63
CA LEU A 220 11.78 11.33 -6.07
C LEU A 220 11.49 12.64 -5.34
N PHE A 221 11.67 12.68 -4.02
CA PHE A 221 11.39 13.86 -3.20
C PHE A 221 12.42 14.98 -3.36
N VAL A 222 13.55 14.74 -3.99
CA VAL A 222 14.48 15.78 -4.41
C VAL A 222 14.02 16.50 -5.68
N GLN A 223 13.20 15.87 -6.53
CA GLN A 223 12.82 16.47 -7.82
C GLN A 223 12.03 17.79 -7.67
N PRO A 224 11.05 17.94 -6.76
CA PRO A 224 10.33 19.20 -6.57
C PRO A 224 11.18 20.36 -6.08
N SER A 225 12.30 20.09 -5.39
CA SER A 225 13.19 21.13 -4.88
C SER A 225 14.22 21.63 -5.91
N ARG A 226 14.32 21.01 -7.07
CA ARG A 226 15.21 21.47 -8.16
C ARG A 226 14.66 22.73 -8.79
N VAL A 227 15.51 23.75 -8.87
CA VAL A 227 15.15 25.03 -9.50
C VAL A 227 15.01 24.85 -11.03
N PRO A 228 13.82 25.02 -11.59
CA PRO A 228 13.61 24.92 -13.03
C PRO A 228 14.12 26.19 -13.74
N PRO A 229 14.30 26.15 -15.07
CA PRO A 229 14.54 27.36 -15.87
C PRO A 229 13.41 28.38 -15.69
N ASP A 230 13.68 29.66 -15.88
CA ASP A 230 12.76 30.77 -15.56
C ASP A 230 11.37 30.67 -16.17
N THR A 231 11.25 30.06 -17.34
CA THR A 231 9.97 29.86 -18.06
C THR A 231 9.21 28.63 -17.65
N PHE A 232 9.78 27.79 -16.75
CA PHE A 232 9.20 26.53 -16.33
C PHE A 232 8.73 26.57 -14.86
N ALA A 233 7.71 25.78 -14.55
CA ALA A 233 7.22 25.61 -13.19
C ALA A 233 8.02 24.52 -12.46
N TYR A 234 8.02 24.57 -11.13
CA TYR A 234 8.56 23.48 -10.32
C TYR A 234 7.80 22.17 -10.56
N ILE A 235 8.49 21.07 -10.40
CA ILE A 235 7.88 19.75 -10.42
C ILE A 235 6.89 19.63 -9.25
N THR A 236 5.68 19.20 -9.55
CA THR A 236 4.62 19.07 -8.56
C THR A 236 4.63 17.68 -7.91
N MET A 237 4.07 17.57 -6.69
CA MET A 237 3.88 16.26 -6.03
C MET A 237 3.03 15.31 -6.88
N GLN A 238 2.09 15.83 -7.66
CA GLN A 238 1.30 15.02 -8.59
C GLN A 238 2.18 14.35 -9.67
N GLN A 239 3.18 15.07 -10.21
CA GLN A 239 4.15 14.49 -11.16
C GLN A 239 5.02 13.43 -10.48
N VAL A 240 5.43 13.66 -9.23
CA VAL A 240 6.18 12.68 -8.42
C VAL A 240 5.40 11.38 -8.26
N LEU A 241 4.14 11.45 -7.85
CA LEU A 241 3.28 10.27 -7.71
C LEU A 241 2.97 9.58 -9.05
N GLN A 242 2.86 10.36 -10.13
CA GLN A 242 2.67 9.80 -11.46
C GLN A 242 3.94 9.07 -11.95
N ALA A 243 5.12 9.61 -11.66
CA ALA A 243 6.39 8.95 -11.96
C ALA A 243 6.55 7.65 -11.15
N ASP A 244 6.20 7.68 -9.84
CA ASP A 244 6.19 6.49 -9.01
C ASP A 244 5.25 5.41 -9.58
N LYS A 245 4.06 5.79 -10.01
CA LYS A 245 3.12 4.88 -10.69
C LYS A 245 3.72 4.28 -11.95
N GLN A 246 4.35 5.10 -12.80
CA GLN A 246 4.95 4.64 -14.06
C GLN A 246 6.08 3.63 -13.82
N VAL A 247 6.88 3.85 -12.77
CA VAL A 247 7.91 2.89 -12.35
C VAL A 247 7.30 1.54 -11.98
N PHE A 248 6.20 1.51 -11.23
CA PHE A 248 5.53 0.25 -10.89
C PHE A 248 4.94 -0.45 -12.13
N VAL A 249 4.44 0.30 -13.11
CA VAL A 249 4.02 -0.28 -14.40
C VAL A 249 5.21 -0.93 -15.11
N PHE A 250 6.33 -0.24 -15.21
CA PHE A 250 7.56 -0.78 -15.79
C PHE A 250 8.04 -2.04 -15.06
N MET A 251 8.11 -1.98 -13.72
CA MET A 251 8.53 -3.11 -12.89
C MET A 251 7.58 -4.32 -13.05
N SER A 252 6.27 -4.08 -13.11
CA SER A 252 5.27 -5.14 -13.33
C SER A 252 5.50 -5.88 -14.64
N GLU A 253 5.88 -5.17 -15.70
CA GLU A 253 6.21 -5.78 -17.00
C GLU A 253 7.50 -6.60 -16.95
N LYS A 254 8.52 -6.12 -16.26
CA LYS A 254 9.82 -6.81 -16.10
C LYS A 254 9.75 -8.02 -15.18
N CYS A 255 8.91 -7.96 -14.14
CA CYS A 255 8.79 -9.01 -13.13
C CYS A 255 7.75 -10.09 -13.45
N ARG A 256 7.34 -10.26 -14.71
CA ARG A 256 6.34 -11.28 -15.12
C ARG A 256 6.75 -12.72 -14.79
N THR A 257 8.02 -12.97 -14.55
CA THR A 257 8.55 -14.30 -14.19
C THR A 257 8.42 -14.61 -12.69
N GLY A 258 7.95 -13.65 -11.90
CA GLY A 258 7.72 -13.76 -10.45
C GLY A 258 8.48 -12.73 -9.63
N LEU A 259 8.13 -12.68 -8.33
CA LEU A 259 8.64 -11.69 -7.38
C LEU A 259 9.62 -12.28 -6.35
N THR A 260 9.85 -13.60 -6.38
CA THR A 260 10.72 -14.28 -5.44
C THR A 260 12.20 -14.04 -5.79
N MET A 261 13.02 -13.93 -4.75
CA MET A 261 14.47 -13.82 -4.89
C MET A 261 15.03 -14.98 -5.73
N THR A 262 15.89 -14.65 -6.68
CA THR A 262 16.57 -15.65 -7.51
C THR A 262 17.60 -16.47 -6.72
N ASN A 263 18.05 -17.58 -7.26
CA ASN A 263 19.11 -18.39 -6.66
C ASN A 263 20.45 -17.63 -6.48
N LEU A 264 20.61 -16.52 -7.20
CA LEU A 264 21.78 -15.62 -7.09
C LEU A 264 21.61 -14.57 -5.99
N GLY A 265 20.53 -14.61 -5.21
CA GLY A 265 20.26 -13.64 -4.14
C GLY A 265 19.74 -12.28 -4.63
N ILE A 266 19.31 -12.17 -5.88
CA ILE A 266 18.81 -10.92 -6.48
C ILE A 266 17.29 -10.92 -6.46
N TYR A 267 16.70 -9.82 -6.01
CA TYR A 267 15.27 -9.57 -6.14
C TYR A 267 14.98 -9.02 -7.56
N PRO A 268 14.13 -9.69 -8.37
CA PRO A 268 13.79 -9.21 -9.71
C PRO A 268 13.23 -7.78 -9.72
N ALA A 269 12.43 -7.45 -8.72
CA ALA A 269 11.84 -6.12 -8.57
C ALA A 269 12.88 -5.02 -8.29
N GLU A 270 13.98 -5.31 -7.61
CA GLU A 270 15.08 -4.35 -7.40
C GLU A 270 15.83 -4.06 -8.70
N ALA A 271 16.15 -5.09 -9.45
CA ALA A 271 16.80 -4.92 -10.75
C ALA A 271 15.93 -4.08 -11.69
N ALA A 272 14.64 -4.36 -11.74
CA ALA A 272 13.68 -3.59 -12.54
C ALA A 272 13.55 -2.14 -12.08
N LEU A 273 13.58 -1.87 -10.77
CA LEU A 273 13.55 -0.50 -10.21
C LEU A 273 14.80 0.30 -10.60
N LEU A 274 15.97 -0.32 -10.58
CA LEU A 274 17.21 0.33 -10.99
C LEU A 274 17.19 0.71 -12.47
N GLU A 275 16.66 -0.15 -13.34
CA GLU A 275 16.46 0.15 -14.76
C GLU A 275 15.43 1.28 -14.95
N ALA A 276 14.32 1.26 -14.19
CA ALA A 276 13.24 2.23 -14.30
C ALA A 276 13.68 3.68 -14.00
N LYS A 277 14.73 3.88 -13.21
CA LYS A 277 15.31 5.22 -12.95
C LYS A 277 15.78 5.95 -14.22
N SER A 278 16.16 5.23 -15.25
CA SER A 278 16.59 5.75 -16.55
C SER A 278 15.54 5.58 -17.66
N ASP A 279 14.35 5.09 -17.32
CA ASP A 279 13.27 4.94 -18.29
C ASP A 279 12.82 6.30 -18.87
N PRO A 280 12.75 6.47 -20.20
CA PRO A 280 12.38 7.74 -20.82
C PRO A 280 11.00 8.25 -20.43
N MET A 281 10.01 7.35 -20.15
CA MET A 281 8.67 7.74 -19.75
C MET A 281 8.66 8.30 -18.32
N VAL A 282 9.41 7.69 -17.42
CA VAL A 282 9.58 8.20 -16.04
C VAL A 282 10.27 9.56 -16.05
N MET A 283 11.34 9.69 -16.84
CA MET A 283 12.08 10.95 -16.96
C MET A 283 11.26 12.07 -17.61
N ALA A 284 10.40 11.76 -18.58
CA ALA A 284 9.51 12.74 -19.19
C ALA A 284 8.47 13.29 -18.21
N ILE A 285 7.92 12.44 -17.32
CA ILE A 285 6.97 12.87 -16.29
C ILE A 285 7.62 13.85 -15.30
N LEU A 286 8.90 13.64 -14.98
CA LEU A 286 9.67 14.46 -14.03
C LEU A 286 10.34 15.67 -14.70
N GLN A 287 9.92 16.05 -15.90
CA GLN A 287 10.36 17.30 -16.50
C GLN A 287 9.50 18.48 -16.02
N PRO A 288 10.13 19.63 -15.73
CA PRO A 288 9.40 20.88 -15.46
C PRO A 288 8.49 21.25 -16.62
N LEU A 289 7.25 21.60 -16.33
CA LEU A 289 6.28 22.04 -17.34
C LEU A 289 6.41 23.55 -17.57
N PRO A 290 6.17 24.04 -18.81
CA PRO A 290 6.14 25.48 -19.08
C PRO A 290 5.16 26.18 -18.16
N LYS A 291 5.54 27.34 -17.59
CA LYS A 291 4.58 28.18 -16.85
C LYS A 291 3.46 28.58 -17.79
N ARG A 292 2.21 28.28 -17.42
CA ARG A 292 1.07 28.81 -18.16
C ARG A 292 1.12 30.32 -18.09
N SER A 293 1.37 30.99 -19.20
CA SER A 293 1.17 32.42 -19.30
C SER A 293 -0.31 32.66 -19.02
N SER A 294 -0.62 33.31 -17.89
CA SER A 294 -1.97 33.86 -17.69
C SER A 294 -2.30 34.69 -18.93
N PRO A 295 -3.43 34.51 -19.60
CA PRO A 295 -3.81 35.40 -20.67
C PRO A 295 -3.80 36.80 -20.08
N THR A 296 -2.85 37.61 -20.52
CA THR A 296 -2.79 39.04 -20.18
C THR A 296 -4.08 39.59 -20.71
N VAL A 297 -5.07 39.83 -19.84
CA VAL A 297 -6.26 40.64 -20.19
C VAL A 297 -5.70 42.02 -20.50
N ALA A 298 -5.38 42.25 -21.76
CA ALA A 298 -5.09 43.55 -22.26
C ALA A 298 -6.32 44.40 -21.89
N LYS A 299 -6.18 45.20 -20.84
CA LYS A 299 -7.14 46.28 -20.53
C LYS A 299 -7.09 47.25 -21.70
N ALA A 300 -7.86 46.96 -22.76
CA ALA A 300 -8.26 47.96 -23.74
C ALA A 300 -8.96 49.06 -22.96
N LYS A 301 -8.28 50.19 -22.76
CA LYS A 301 -8.91 51.42 -22.33
C LYS A 301 -9.89 51.83 -23.44
N ALA A 302 -11.13 51.37 -23.34
CA ALA A 302 -12.23 51.91 -24.13
C ALA A 302 -12.55 53.27 -23.55
N THR A 303 -12.14 54.30 -24.26
CA THR A 303 -12.54 55.70 -24.08
C THR A 303 -14.07 55.75 -24.26
N ILE A 304 -14.78 56.09 -23.19
CA ILE A 304 -16.24 56.23 -23.18
C ILE A 304 -16.58 57.48 -23.97
N ALA A 305 -17.11 57.31 -25.18
CA ALA A 305 -17.90 58.30 -25.84
C ALA A 305 -19.42 57.88 -25.66
N LYS A 306 -20.17 58.72 -24.93
CA LYS A 306 -21.63 58.58 -24.84
C LYS A 306 -22.24 58.96 -26.16
N PRO A 307 -23.28 58.23 -26.64
CA PRO A 307 -24.37 58.85 -27.34
C PRO A 307 -25.73 58.54 -26.71
N LYS A 308 -26.59 59.55 -26.89
CA LYS A 308 -28.00 59.66 -26.48
C LYS A 308 -28.89 58.60 -27.14
N HIS A 309 -29.94 58.25 -26.38
CA HIS A 309 -31.32 57.89 -26.78
C HIS A 309 -31.63 57.68 -28.28
N GLU A 310 -32.22 56.50 -28.58
CA GLU A 310 -33.56 56.43 -29.13
C GLU A 310 -34.09 54.98 -29.20
N ALA A 311 -35.45 54.92 -29.23
CA ALA A 311 -36.26 53.75 -28.94
C ALA A 311 -36.51 52.82 -30.14
N ARG A 312 -37.15 51.66 -29.82
CA ARG A 312 -37.96 50.74 -30.66
C ARG A 312 -37.23 49.78 -31.54
N THR A 313 -37.43 48.49 -31.45
CA THR A 313 -38.59 47.67 -31.84
C THR A 313 -38.23 46.17 -31.68
N LYS A 314 -39.28 45.38 -31.42
CA LYS A 314 -39.22 43.89 -31.33
C LYS A 314 -38.92 43.29 -32.70
N VAL A 315 -38.00 42.29 -32.73
CA VAL A 315 -38.09 41.19 -33.69
C VAL A 315 -37.58 39.89 -33.03
N LYS A 316 -38.39 38.84 -33.13
CA LYS A 316 -38.06 37.45 -32.78
C LYS A 316 -37.14 36.89 -33.86
N SER A 317 -36.03 36.24 -33.48
CA SER A 317 -35.48 35.18 -34.32
C SER A 317 -34.84 34.11 -33.46
N LYS A 318 -35.14 32.86 -33.78
CA LYS A 318 -34.54 31.64 -33.30
C LYS A 318 -33.09 31.53 -33.83
N GLY A 319 -32.14 31.34 -32.92
CA GLY A 319 -30.75 30.97 -33.30
C GLY A 319 -30.19 30.00 -32.29
N LYS A 320 -29.94 28.75 -32.70
CA LYS A 320 -29.18 27.72 -31.98
C LYS A 320 -27.73 28.21 -31.86
N GLY A 321 -27.25 28.47 -30.65
CA GLY A 321 -25.86 28.77 -30.36
C GLY A 321 -25.40 27.94 -29.16
N LYS A 322 -24.40 27.08 -29.39
CA LYS A 322 -23.62 26.30 -28.43
C LYS A 322 -22.97 27.25 -27.41
N GLY A 323 -23.38 27.22 -26.16
CA GLY A 323 -22.88 28.11 -25.11
C GLY A 323 -22.00 27.39 -24.12
N GLU A 324 -20.96 28.08 -23.81
CA GLU A 324 -19.87 27.91 -22.86
C GLU A 324 -20.30 27.56 -21.42
N GLY A 325 -19.34 26.91 -20.72
CA GLY A 325 -19.46 26.34 -19.39
C GLY A 325 -20.06 27.25 -18.33
N LYS A 326 -21.25 26.91 -17.87
CA LYS A 326 -21.76 27.33 -16.56
C LYS A 326 -21.16 26.42 -15.51
N GLU A 327 -20.57 27.01 -14.46
CA GLU A 327 -20.18 26.34 -13.23
C GLU A 327 -21.32 25.39 -12.82
N ARG A 328 -21.00 24.09 -12.79
CA ARG A 328 -21.89 23.06 -12.29
C ARG A 328 -21.99 23.26 -10.79
N GLY A 329 -23.13 23.71 -10.30
CA GLY A 329 -23.43 23.69 -8.87
C GLY A 329 -23.25 22.28 -8.28
N PRO A 330 -23.20 22.17 -6.95
CA PRO A 330 -22.97 20.90 -6.30
C PRO A 330 -23.94 19.84 -6.80
N ALA A 331 -23.40 18.63 -7.09
CA ALA A 331 -24.19 17.51 -7.57
C ALA A 331 -25.32 17.16 -6.57
N MET A 332 -26.51 16.84 -7.10
CA MET A 332 -27.65 16.44 -6.28
C MET A 332 -27.34 15.15 -5.50
N PRO A 333 -27.54 15.12 -4.17
CA PRO A 333 -27.37 13.92 -3.34
C PRO A 333 -28.23 12.74 -3.85
N LYS A 334 -27.79 11.52 -3.59
CA LYS A 334 -28.47 10.29 -4.07
C LYS A 334 -29.89 10.18 -3.55
N GLU A 335 -30.13 10.65 -2.33
CA GLU A 335 -31.42 10.63 -1.63
C GLU A 335 -32.47 11.58 -2.27
N LEU A 336 -32.02 12.55 -3.04
CA LEU A 336 -32.86 13.53 -3.72
C LEU A 336 -32.90 13.31 -5.23
N GLN A 337 -32.28 12.28 -5.76
CA GLN A 337 -32.28 11.98 -7.19
C GLN A 337 -33.69 11.69 -7.70
N GLY A 338 -34.07 12.36 -8.78
CA GLY A 338 -35.44 12.31 -9.36
C GLY A 338 -36.38 13.35 -8.84
N MET A 339 -35.97 14.24 -7.92
CA MET A 339 -36.74 15.34 -7.39
C MET A 339 -36.38 16.70 -8.05
N HIS A 340 -37.09 17.76 -7.69
CA HIS A 340 -36.81 19.09 -8.21
C HIS A 340 -35.51 19.66 -7.67
N SER A 341 -34.63 20.13 -8.56
CA SER A 341 -33.38 20.83 -8.19
C SER A 341 -33.57 22.35 -8.13
N LYS A 342 -34.67 22.86 -8.69
CA LYS A 342 -35.02 24.29 -8.78
C LYS A 342 -36.52 24.47 -8.62
N ASN A 343 -36.93 25.66 -8.13
CA ASN A 343 -38.31 26.04 -8.10
C ASN A 343 -38.82 26.48 -9.51
N GLU A 344 -40.10 26.85 -9.62
CA GLU A 344 -40.72 27.30 -10.87
C GLU A 344 -40.08 28.59 -11.45
N LYS A 345 -39.41 29.38 -10.59
CA LYS A 345 -38.68 30.60 -10.98
C LYS A 345 -37.24 30.32 -11.41
N GLY A 346 -36.81 29.07 -11.37
CA GLY A 346 -35.46 28.65 -11.76
C GLY A 346 -34.39 28.83 -10.67
N GLU A 347 -34.79 29.15 -9.42
CA GLU A 347 -33.86 29.28 -8.29
C GLU A 347 -33.52 27.92 -7.70
N PRO A 348 -32.23 27.68 -7.34
CA PRO A 348 -31.79 26.40 -6.79
C PRO A 348 -32.37 26.13 -5.40
N LEU A 349 -32.70 24.87 -5.12
CA LEU A 349 -33.14 24.40 -3.81
C LEU A 349 -31.95 24.04 -2.91
N CYS A 350 -32.11 24.28 -1.61
CA CYS A 350 -31.12 23.89 -0.62
C CYS A 350 -31.25 22.38 -0.32
N TYR A 351 -30.30 21.55 -0.81
CA TYR A 351 -30.29 20.11 -0.56
C TYR A 351 -30.09 19.79 0.92
N GLY A 352 -29.26 20.59 1.62
CA GLY A 352 -29.07 20.42 3.06
C GLY A 352 -30.35 20.65 3.88
N TYR A 353 -31.24 21.55 3.47
CA TYR A 353 -32.55 21.75 4.12
C TYR A 353 -33.45 20.52 3.93
N ASN A 354 -33.48 19.96 2.73
CA ASN A 354 -34.26 18.77 2.40
C ASN A 354 -33.76 17.48 3.06
N LEU A 355 -32.49 17.45 3.54
CA LEU A 355 -31.87 16.38 4.29
C LEU A 355 -31.70 16.69 5.79
N ASN A 356 -32.38 17.70 6.30
CA ASN A 356 -32.33 18.19 7.69
C ASN A 356 -30.89 18.51 8.20
N THR A 357 -29.99 18.85 7.27
CA THR A 357 -28.59 19.23 7.59
C THR A 357 -28.35 20.74 7.53
N CYS A 358 -29.30 21.55 7.08
CA CYS A 358 -29.21 23.00 7.04
C CYS A 358 -30.30 23.66 7.91
N ILE A 359 -29.83 24.27 9.00
CA ILE A 359 -30.71 25.01 9.95
C ILE A 359 -30.50 26.53 9.90
N LYS A 360 -29.77 27.04 8.90
CA LYS A 360 -29.39 28.47 8.82
C LYS A 360 -30.51 29.45 8.63
N CYS A 361 -31.62 29.03 8.01
CA CYS A 361 -32.75 29.90 7.67
C CYS A 361 -34.08 29.18 7.92
N ALA A 362 -35.15 29.98 8.12
CA ALA A 362 -36.49 29.45 8.26
C ALA A 362 -37.02 28.77 6.97
N PRO A 363 -38.00 27.86 7.06
CA PRO A 363 -38.71 27.33 5.89
C PRO A 363 -39.19 28.44 4.97
N GLY A 364 -39.08 28.27 3.67
CA GLY A 364 -39.44 29.28 2.66
C GLY A 364 -38.39 30.37 2.41
N SER A 365 -37.36 30.50 3.24
CA SER A 365 -36.28 31.50 3.09
C SER A 365 -35.13 30.96 2.23
N LYS A 366 -34.24 31.86 1.80
CA LYS A 366 -33.06 31.52 1.00
C LYS A 366 -31.80 31.58 1.85
N CYS A 367 -30.99 30.51 1.82
CA CYS A 367 -29.64 30.49 2.36
C CYS A 367 -28.59 30.54 1.23
N ASP A 368 -27.29 30.52 1.59
CA ASP A 368 -26.15 30.54 0.65
C ASP A 368 -26.20 29.40 -0.39
N LYS A 369 -26.88 28.28 -0.07
CA LYS A 369 -26.95 27.07 -0.89
C LYS A 369 -28.27 26.96 -1.70
N GLY A 370 -29.28 27.80 -1.45
CA GLY A 370 -30.54 27.77 -2.14
C GLY A 370 -31.77 28.00 -1.24
N LEU A 371 -32.95 27.80 -1.81
CA LEU A 371 -34.24 27.98 -1.13
C LEU A 371 -34.59 26.82 -0.20
N HIS A 372 -35.16 27.11 0.96
CA HIS A 372 -35.65 26.15 1.95
C HIS A 372 -37.07 25.71 1.66
N ILE A 373 -37.29 25.01 0.56
CA ILE A 373 -38.58 24.43 0.16
C ILE A 373 -38.39 22.96 -0.21
N CYS A 374 -39.46 22.20 -0.16
CA CYS A 374 -39.47 20.77 -0.42
C CYS A 374 -39.05 20.43 -1.86
N ALA A 375 -38.10 19.51 -2.02
CA ALA A 375 -37.64 19.04 -3.32
C ALA A 375 -38.71 18.17 -4.04
N LYS A 376 -39.71 17.61 -3.32
CA LYS A 376 -40.76 16.75 -3.87
C LYS A 376 -41.94 17.52 -4.38
N CYS A 377 -42.50 18.46 -3.60
CA CYS A 377 -43.77 19.19 -3.89
C CYS A 377 -43.60 20.70 -3.97
N LEU A 378 -42.42 21.27 -3.79
CA LEU A 378 -42.10 22.70 -3.75
C LEU A 378 -42.81 23.50 -2.63
N GLY A 379 -43.39 22.83 -1.63
CA GLY A 379 -44.03 23.44 -0.46
C GLY A 379 -43.03 23.96 0.58
N VAL A 380 -43.49 24.77 1.54
CA VAL A 380 -42.69 25.43 2.58
C VAL A 380 -42.45 24.46 3.77
N HIS A 381 -41.87 23.29 3.50
CA HIS A 381 -41.45 22.28 4.48
C HIS A 381 -40.23 21.51 3.93
N SER A 382 -39.58 20.69 4.74
CA SER A 382 -38.49 19.83 4.26
C SER A 382 -39.05 18.60 3.51
N GLN A 383 -38.25 17.95 2.69
CA GLN A 383 -38.65 16.70 2.02
C GLN A 383 -38.97 15.60 3.04
N MET A 384 -38.29 15.58 4.18
CA MET A 384 -38.51 14.59 5.24
C MET A 384 -39.87 14.72 5.91
N ASP A 385 -40.46 15.92 5.87
CA ASP A 385 -41.81 16.25 6.42
C ASP A 385 -42.91 16.22 5.35
N CYS A 386 -42.60 15.76 4.13
CA CYS A 386 -43.53 15.72 3.00
C CYS A 386 -44.34 14.41 3.04
N HIS A 387 -45.59 14.52 3.46
CA HIS A 387 -46.58 13.42 3.43
C HIS A 387 -47.21 13.24 2.06
#